data_32b031e6340fd0cc406b936e3b088f62
#
_entry.id   32b031e6340fd0cc406b936e3b088f62
#
_cell.length_a   1.000
_cell.length_b   1.000
_cell.length_c   1.000
_cell.angle_alpha   90.00
_cell.angle_beta   90.00
_cell.angle_gamma   90.00
#
_symmetry.space_group_name_H-M   'P 1'
#
loop_
_entity.id
_entity.type
_entity.pdbx_description
1 polymer ?
#
loop_
_entity_poly.entity_id
_entity_poly.type
_entity_poly.pdbx_seq_one_letter_code
_entity_poly.pdbx_strand_id
1 'polypeptide(L)'
;LAKSKGEVTYKDLTGFHKWFLIILISMGSSIIYTPMYLKGVFYDPLMTALGCTNADLGAMVSFYGIVALICYLPSGIIADKFRMRTLAWVGFVGTAVLTFLYAMLPSVQMCYVLFGGMGLTSILIWWGTRFKVIRLCCEEDEYPARIGVSYSIYGVTGLVVGVINAAIIAAIPDTVFAMQSVIIFLGVLIAILG
;
A
#
# COMPACT_ATOMS: atom_id res chain seq x y z
N LEU A 1 22.07 8.35 -11.03
CA LEU A 1 21.43 7.99 -9.76
C LEU A 1 22.49 7.84 -8.68
N ALA A 2 22.41 8.64 -7.62
CA ALA A 2 23.31 8.51 -6.48
C ALA A 2 23.03 7.16 -5.79
N LYS A 3 23.99 6.24 -5.89
CA LYS A 3 23.94 4.93 -5.23
C LYS A 3 24.11 5.15 -3.74
N SER A 4 23.10 4.87 -2.91
CA SER A 4 23.34 4.85 -1.47
C SER A 4 24.33 3.74 -1.14
N LYS A 5 25.33 4.01 -0.26
CA LYS A 5 26.37 3.02 0.07
C LYS A 5 25.73 1.70 0.55
N GLY A 6 25.99 0.59 -0.16
CA GLY A 6 25.58 -0.76 0.22
C GLY A 6 24.25 -1.26 -0.37
N GLU A 7 23.73 -0.65 -1.44
CA GLU A 7 22.60 -1.20 -2.21
C GLU A 7 23.08 -2.25 -3.22
N VAL A 8 22.38 -3.37 -3.25
CA VAL A 8 22.56 -4.48 -4.19
C VAL A 8 21.93 -4.10 -5.53
N THR A 9 22.60 -4.39 -6.64
CA THR A 9 22.11 -4.09 -8.00
C THR A 9 21.85 -5.38 -8.77
N TYR A 10 21.24 -5.27 -9.95
CA TYR A 10 20.94 -6.41 -10.82
C TYR A 10 22.18 -7.27 -11.15
N LYS A 11 23.38 -6.69 -11.10
CA LYS A 11 24.65 -7.42 -11.31
C LYS A 11 24.99 -8.39 -10.18
N ASP A 12 24.54 -8.07 -8.97
CA ASP A 12 24.81 -8.82 -7.75
C ASP A 12 23.70 -9.87 -7.44
N LEU A 13 22.59 -9.81 -8.19
CA LEU A 13 21.41 -10.66 -7.98
C LEU A 13 21.35 -11.79 -9.00
N THR A 14 20.98 -13.00 -8.56
CA THR A 14 20.61 -14.09 -9.46
C THR A 14 19.26 -13.82 -10.12
N GLY A 15 18.98 -14.46 -11.26
CA GLY A 15 17.70 -14.30 -11.97
C GLY A 15 16.49 -14.58 -11.09
N PHE A 16 16.56 -15.58 -10.22
CA PHE A 16 15.50 -15.90 -9.26
C PHE A 16 15.24 -14.75 -8.27
N HIS A 17 16.30 -14.21 -7.67
CA HIS A 17 16.15 -13.11 -6.71
C HIS A 17 15.60 -11.84 -7.34
N LYS A 18 15.96 -11.53 -8.59
CA LYS A 18 15.40 -10.38 -9.34
C LYS A 18 13.88 -10.50 -9.47
N TRP A 19 13.42 -11.66 -9.94
CA TRP A 19 11.99 -11.91 -10.11
C TRP A 19 11.24 -11.95 -8.78
N PHE A 20 11.82 -12.60 -7.78
CA PHE A 20 11.25 -12.67 -6.43
C PHE A 20 11.02 -11.26 -5.87
N LEU A 21 12.00 -10.37 -5.96
CA LEU A 21 11.88 -8.98 -5.50
C LEU A 21 10.82 -8.20 -6.28
N ILE A 22 10.78 -8.33 -7.61
CA ILE A 22 9.77 -7.65 -8.43
C ILE A 22 8.36 -8.12 -8.06
N ILE A 23 8.16 -9.42 -7.87
CA ILE A 23 6.87 -9.98 -7.46
C ILE A 23 6.48 -9.48 -6.07
N LEU A 24 7.38 -9.62 -5.08
CA LEU A 24 7.13 -9.23 -3.70
C LEU A 24 6.74 -7.75 -3.59
N ILE A 25 7.49 -6.87 -4.25
CA ILE A 25 7.26 -5.42 -4.23
C ILE A 25 5.97 -5.05 -4.93
N SER A 26 5.64 -5.74 -6.02
CA SER A 26 4.43 -5.48 -6.78
C SER A 26 3.19 -5.92 -6.00
N MET A 27 3.22 -7.10 -5.37
CA MET A 27 2.19 -7.57 -4.46
C MET A 27 2.04 -6.64 -3.25
N GLY A 28 3.16 -6.31 -2.59
CA GLY A 28 3.17 -5.40 -1.46
C GLY A 28 2.58 -4.03 -1.78
N SER A 29 2.88 -3.51 -2.97
CA SER A 29 2.31 -2.23 -3.43
C SER A 29 0.80 -2.30 -3.62
N SER A 30 0.24 -3.41 -4.09
CA SER A 30 -1.21 -3.58 -4.19
C SER A 30 -1.86 -3.60 -2.81
N ILE A 31 -1.27 -4.34 -1.89
CA ILE A 31 -1.82 -4.55 -0.55
C ILE A 31 -1.74 -3.29 0.31
N ILE A 32 -0.62 -2.55 0.27
CA ILE A 32 -0.42 -1.36 1.11
C ILE A 32 -1.42 -0.25 0.81
N TYR A 33 -1.92 -0.15 -0.44
CA TYR A 33 -2.92 0.86 -0.82
C TYR A 33 -4.36 0.43 -0.58
N THR A 34 -4.63 -0.86 -0.42
CA THR A 34 -6.01 -1.39 -0.32
C THR A 34 -6.82 -0.76 0.82
N PRO A 35 -6.30 -0.53 2.05
CA PRO A 35 -7.10 0.04 3.13
C PRO A 35 -7.73 1.41 2.81
N MET A 36 -7.02 2.29 2.09
CA MET A 36 -7.51 3.61 1.72
C MET A 36 -8.55 3.59 0.60
N TYR A 37 -8.53 2.53 -0.23
CA TYR A 37 -9.42 2.39 -1.38
C TYR A 37 -10.59 1.41 -1.16
N LEU A 38 -10.80 0.91 0.07
CA LEU A 38 -11.92 0.01 0.41
C LEU A 38 -13.28 0.58 -0.02
N LYS A 39 -13.46 1.90 0.05
CA LYS A 39 -14.65 2.60 -0.46
C LYS A 39 -15.01 2.22 -1.90
N GLY A 40 -14.03 1.97 -2.76
CA GLY A 40 -14.27 1.66 -4.17
C GLY A 40 -15.02 0.35 -4.43
N VAL A 41 -14.96 -0.59 -3.49
CA VAL A 41 -15.56 -1.93 -3.62
C VAL A 41 -16.59 -2.19 -2.52
N PHE A 42 -16.33 -1.76 -1.28
CA PHE A 42 -17.12 -2.06 -0.10
C PHE A 42 -17.76 -0.80 0.50
N TYR A 43 -18.41 -0.02 -0.35
CA TYR A 43 -18.98 1.28 -0.02
C TYR A 43 -20.00 1.23 1.14
N ASP A 44 -21.09 0.47 0.96
CA ASP A 44 -22.18 0.40 1.95
C ASP A 44 -21.74 -0.27 3.27
N PRO A 45 -21.00 -1.41 3.25
CA PRO A 45 -20.46 -1.99 4.46
C PRO A 45 -19.53 -1.06 5.24
N LEU A 46 -18.70 -0.31 4.54
CA LEU A 46 -17.76 0.62 5.18
C LEU A 46 -18.49 1.81 5.81
N MET A 47 -19.48 2.36 5.14
CA MET A 47 -20.34 3.44 5.64
C MET A 47 -21.07 3.01 6.91
N THR A 48 -21.64 1.81 6.89
CA THR A 48 -22.33 1.22 8.03
C THR A 48 -21.39 1.00 9.21
N ALA A 49 -20.21 0.47 8.95
CA ALA A 49 -19.23 0.16 9.99
C ALA A 49 -18.67 1.42 10.67
N LEU A 50 -18.43 2.49 9.94
CA LEU A 50 -17.91 3.75 10.47
C LEU A 50 -19.02 4.67 11.00
N GLY A 51 -20.29 4.36 10.73
CA GLY A 51 -21.41 5.24 11.09
C GLY A 51 -21.31 6.62 10.44
N CYS A 52 -20.80 6.69 9.21
CA CYS A 52 -20.51 7.94 8.51
C CYS A 52 -21.33 8.10 7.23
N THR A 53 -21.32 9.30 6.66
CA THR A 53 -22.03 9.60 5.40
C THR A 53 -21.12 9.34 4.17
N ASN A 54 -21.74 9.29 2.99
CA ASN A 54 -20.98 9.25 1.73
C ASN A 54 -20.04 10.44 1.58
N ALA A 55 -20.48 11.63 2.01
CA ALA A 55 -19.65 12.83 1.97
C ALA A 55 -18.39 12.67 2.83
N ASP A 56 -18.52 12.07 4.02
CA ASP A 56 -17.38 11.82 4.91
C ASP A 56 -16.38 10.85 4.27
N LEU A 57 -16.85 9.71 3.72
CA LEU A 57 -15.99 8.78 3.00
C LEU A 57 -15.30 9.43 1.81
N GLY A 58 -16.03 10.26 1.04
CA GLY A 58 -15.46 11.03 -0.07
C GLY A 58 -14.38 11.98 0.38
N ALA A 59 -14.63 12.70 1.46
CA ALA A 59 -13.71 13.68 2.02
C ALA A 59 -12.44 13.03 2.60
N MET A 60 -12.54 11.86 3.28
CA MET A 60 -11.38 11.10 3.76
C MET A 60 -10.45 10.68 2.61
N VAL A 61 -11.01 10.11 1.53
CA VAL A 61 -10.22 9.70 0.35
C VAL A 61 -9.65 10.92 -0.38
N SER A 62 -10.40 12.02 -0.46
CA SER A 62 -9.90 13.27 -1.05
C SER A 62 -8.75 13.86 -0.23
N PHE A 63 -8.85 13.83 1.10
CA PHE A 63 -7.76 14.27 1.99
C PHE A 63 -6.49 13.41 1.79
N TYR A 64 -6.65 12.08 1.75
CA TYR A 64 -5.55 11.19 1.37
C TYR A 64 -4.94 11.58 0.03
N GLY A 65 -5.78 11.86 -0.98
CA GLY A 65 -5.34 12.27 -2.31
C GLY A 65 -4.55 13.59 -2.33
N ILE A 66 -4.95 14.58 -1.51
CA ILE A 66 -4.21 15.85 -1.34
C ILE A 66 -2.84 15.58 -0.72
N VAL A 67 -2.79 14.79 0.36
CA VAL A 67 -1.51 14.40 0.99
C VAL A 67 -0.62 13.65 0.00
N ALA A 68 -1.21 12.71 -0.76
CA ALA A 68 -0.49 11.97 -1.80
C ALA A 68 0.10 12.89 -2.86
N LEU A 69 -0.68 13.85 -3.37
CA LEU A 69 -0.24 14.82 -4.38
C LEU A 69 1.00 15.60 -3.90
N ILE A 70 0.98 16.08 -2.67
CA ILE A 70 2.12 16.80 -2.06
C ILE A 70 3.33 15.87 -1.90
N CYS A 71 3.09 14.60 -1.58
CA CYS A 71 4.14 13.63 -1.25
C CYS A 71 4.82 13.00 -2.48
N TYR A 72 4.21 13.01 -3.68
CA TYR A 72 4.78 12.34 -4.85
C TYR A 72 6.18 12.84 -5.22
N LEU A 73 6.40 14.16 -5.30
CA LEU A 73 7.71 14.72 -5.63
C LEU A 73 8.76 14.44 -4.53
N PRO A 74 8.50 14.72 -3.24
CA PRO A 74 9.44 14.39 -2.17
C PRO A 74 9.75 12.89 -2.06
N SER A 75 8.82 12.01 -2.41
CA SER A 75 9.00 10.55 -2.37
C SER A 75 10.20 10.09 -3.21
N GLY A 76 10.36 10.63 -4.42
CA GLY A 76 11.51 10.33 -5.26
C GLY A 76 12.83 10.74 -4.61
N ILE A 77 12.88 11.94 -4.03
CA ILE A 77 14.06 12.47 -3.34
C ILE A 77 14.43 11.60 -2.12
N ILE A 78 13.43 11.19 -1.34
CA ILE A 78 13.62 10.31 -0.19
C ILE A 78 14.13 8.93 -0.64
N ALA A 79 13.53 8.36 -1.68
CA ALA A 79 13.96 7.09 -2.25
C ALA A 79 15.43 7.12 -2.69
N ASP A 80 15.93 8.24 -3.22
CA ASP A 80 17.32 8.37 -3.63
C ASP A 80 18.30 8.52 -2.46
N LYS A 81 17.88 9.11 -1.35
CA LYS A 81 18.75 9.39 -0.19
C LYS A 81 18.88 8.22 0.76
N PHE A 82 17.83 7.43 0.95
CA PHE A 82 17.78 6.38 1.96
C PHE A 82 17.85 4.98 1.35
N ARG A 83 18.23 4.00 2.19
CA ARG A 83 18.28 2.59 1.80
C ARG A 83 16.87 2.04 1.58
N MET A 84 16.68 1.29 0.49
CA MET A 84 15.40 0.67 0.13
C MET A 84 14.81 -0.16 1.24
N ARG A 85 15.64 -0.99 1.91
CA ARG A 85 15.21 -1.85 3.02
C ARG A 85 14.60 -1.05 4.17
N THR A 86 15.22 0.07 4.54
CA THR A 86 14.73 0.93 5.63
C THR A 86 13.41 1.58 5.23
N LEU A 87 13.31 2.10 4.00
CA LEU A 87 12.09 2.73 3.52
C LEU A 87 10.94 1.73 3.39
N ALA A 88 11.21 0.52 2.89
CA ALA A 88 10.20 -0.53 2.83
C ALA A 88 9.67 -0.85 4.23
N TRP A 89 10.57 -1.13 5.17
CA TRP A 89 10.19 -1.45 6.54
C TRP A 89 9.38 -0.33 7.20
N VAL A 90 9.84 0.92 7.13
CA VAL A 90 9.12 2.07 7.72
C VAL A 90 7.78 2.30 7.04
N GLY A 91 7.70 2.18 5.71
CA GLY A 91 6.47 2.34 4.95
C GLY A 91 5.42 1.28 5.31
N PHE A 92 5.81 0.00 5.30
CA PHE A 92 4.90 -1.10 5.60
C PHE A 92 4.49 -1.16 7.07
N VAL A 93 5.45 -1.11 8.00
CA VAL A 93 5.13 -1.14 9.44
C VAL A 93 4.30 0.08 9.84
N GLY A 94 4.66 1.27 9.35
CA GLY A 94 3.87 2.48 9.61
C GLY A 94 2.45 2.36 9.07
N THR A 95 2.27 1.88 7.84
CA THR A 95 0.92 1.68 7.28
C THR A 95 0.17 0.57 8.02
N ALA A 96 0.82 -0.53 8.43
CA ALA A 96 0.19 -1.60 9.20
C ALA A 96 -0.37 -1.08 10.53
N VAL A 97 0.42 -0.31 11.29
CA VAL A 97 -0.03 0.29 12.55
C VAL A 97 -1.26 1.18 12.33
N LEU A 98 -1.21 2.06 11.32
CA LEU A 98 -2.34 2.93 10.99
C LEU A 98 -3.57 2.13 10.54
N THR A 99 -3.38 1.02 9.83
CA THR A 99 -4.46 0.12 9.41
C THR A 99 -5.09 -0.59 10.60
N PHE A 100 -4.30 -1.03 11.59
CA PHE A 100 -4.85 -1.59 12.83
C PHE A 100 -5.62 -0.56 13.66
N LEU A 101 -5.16 0.68 13.71
CA LEU A 101 -5.92 1.77 14.34
C LEU A 101 -7.22 2.06 13.59
N TYR A 102 -7.20 1.98 12.26
CA TYR A 102 -8.40 2.09 11.42
C TYR A 102 -9.39 0.94 11.67
N ALA A 103 -8.89 -0.29 11.91
CA ALA A 103 -9.72 -1.45 12.27
C ALA A 103 -10.49 -1.28 13.59
N MET A 104 -10.08 -0.36 14.45
CA MET A 104 -10.85 -0.01 15.66
C MET A 104 -12.12 0.79 15.34
N LEU A 105 -12.38 1.10 14.08
CA LEU A 105 -13.52 1.89 13.59
C LEU A 105 -13.67 3.22 14.35
N PRO A 106 -12.64 4.07 14.33
CA PRO A 106 -12.62 5.30 15.09
C PRO A 106 -13.57 6.34 14.50
N SER A 107 -13.73 7.47 15.21
CA SER A 107 -14.53 8.59 14.73
C SER A 107 -14.05 9.11 13.37
N VAL A 108 -14.95 9.76 12.62
CA VAL A 108 -14.66 10.38 11.31
C VAL A 108 -13.43 11.30 11.38
N GLN A 109 -13.33 12.12 12.43
CA GLN A 109 -12.19 13.02 12.62
C GLN A 109 -10.85 12.27 12.74
N MET A 110 -10.85 11.16 13.49
CA MET A 110 -9.65 10.33 13.62
C MET A 110 -9.32 9.64 12.29
N CYS A 111 -10.32 9.24 11.49
CA CYS A 111 -10.10 8.69 10.15
C CYS A 111 -9.32 9.65 9.24
N TYR A 112 -9.57 10.97 9.30
CA TYR A 112 -8.76 11.94 8.55
C TYR A 112 -7.29 11.88 8.95
N VAL A 113 -6.99 11.81 10.25
CA VAL A 113 -5.60 11.70 10.74
C VAL A 113 -4.96 10.41 10.25
N LEU A 114 -5.69 9.29 10.32
CA LEU A 114 -5.20 7.98 9.84
C LEU A 114 -4.96 7.99 8.33
N PHE A 115 -5.87 8.52 7.53
CA PHE A 115 -5.72 8.61 6.07
C PHE A 115 -4.57 9.54 5.68
N GLY A 116 -4.38 10.66 6.39
CA GLY A 116 -3.21 11.51 6.21
C GLY A 116 -1.90 10.79 6.54
N GLY A 117 -1.85 10.07 7.67
CA GLY A 117 -0.72 9.23 8.06
C GLY A 117 -0.43 8.12 7.05
N MET A 118 -1.46 7.43 6.55
CA MET A 118 -1.32 6.42 5.49
C MET A 118 -0.80 7.04 4.19
N GLY A 119 -1.17 8.28 3.86
CA GLY A 119 -0.61 9.02 2.74
C GLY A 119 0.90 9.25 2.89
N LEU A 120 1.36 9.60 4.09
CA LEU A 120 2.79 9.74 4.36
C LEU A 120 3.53 8.41 4.26
N THR A 121 3.03 7.34 4.88
CA THR A 121 3.72 6.05 4.88
C THR A 121 3.69 5.36 3.53
N SER A 122 2.56 5.40 2.82
CA SER A 122 2.39 4.70 1.54
C SER A 122 2.88 5.51 0.34
N ILE A 123 2.73 6.84 0.31
CA ILE A 123 3.15 7.65 -0.84
C ILE A 123 4.52 8.28 -0.60
N LEU A 124 4.71 9.02 0.50
CA LEU A 124 5.98 9.69 0.72
C LEU A 124 7.15 8.71 0.86
N ILE A 125 6.94 7.60 1.56
CA ILE A 125 7.99 6.63 1.86
C ILE A 125 8.04 5.52 0.81
N TRP A 126 6.90 4.90 0.46
CA TRP A 126 6.91 3.68 -0.35
C TRP A 126 6.84 3.93 -1.86
N TRP A 127 6.13 4.95 -2.34
CA TRP A 127 5.90 5.13 -3.79
C TRP A 127 7.21 5.22 -4.60
N GLY A 128 8.10 6.15 -4.26
CA GLY A 128 9.39 6.29 -4.94
C GLY A 128 10.30 5.06 -4.74
N THR A 129 10.21 4.44 -3.56
CA THR A 129 10.96 3.23 -3.22
C THR A 129 10.64 2.07 -4.16
N ARG A 130 9.37 1.82 -4.47
CA ARG A 130 8.92 0.79 -5.40
C ARG A 130 9.62 0.89 -6.76
N PHE A 131 9.59 2.06 -7.38
CA PHE A 131 10.17 2.27 -8.71
C PHE A 131 11.69 2.14 -8.69
N LYS A 132 12.35 2.65 -7.64
CA LYS A 132 13.79 2.51 -7.48
C LYS A 132 14.19 1.04 -7.34
N VAL A 133 13.48 0.22 -6.57
CA VAL A 133 13.81 -1.20 -6.44
C VAL A 133 13.65 -1.93 -7.77
N ILE A 134 12.59 -1.69 -8.53
CA ILE A 134 12.42 -2.31 -9.85
C ILE A 134 13.60 -1.93 -10.76
N ARG A 135 14.02 -0.66 -10.73
CA ARG A 135 15.18 -0.18 -11.50
C ARG A 135 16.49 -0.83 -11.09
N LEU A 136 16.68 -1.12 -9.81
CA LEU A 136 17.86 -1.83 -9.30
C LEU A 136 17.87 -3.33 -9.67
N CYS A 137 16.72 -3.90 -10.03
CA CYS A 137 16.57 -5.31 -10.38
C CYS A 137 16.72 -5.62 -11.88
N CYS A 138 16.85 -4.61 -12.76
CA CYS A 138 16.91 -4.80 -14.22
C CYS A 138 17.91 -3.86 -14.88
N GLU A 139 18.22 -4.13 -16.15
CA GLU A 139 18.97 -3.23 -17.01
C GLU A 139 18.08 -2.05 -17.46
N GLU A 140 18.69 -0.99 -17.95
CA GLU A 140 17.96 0.26 -18.24
C GLU A 140 16.99 0.10 -19.41
N ASP A 141 17.33 -0.71 -20.39
CA ASP A 141 16.49 -1.06 -21.56
C ASP A 141 15.33 -1.99 -21.19
N GLU A 142 15.49 -2.84 -20.17
CA GLU A 142 14.41 -3.72 -19.66
C GLU A 142 13.38 -3.00 -18.78
N TYR A 143 13.73 -1.83 -18.22
CA TYR A 143 12.94 -1.17 -17.20
C TYR A 143 11.47 -0.93 -17.59
N PRO A 144 11.12 -0.46 -18.81
CA PRO A 144 9.72 -0.28 -19.21
C PRO A 144 8.91 -1.59 -19.17
N ALA A 145 9.50 -2.70 -19.64
CA ALA A 145 8.86 -4.01 -19.60
C ALA A 145 8.65 -4.50 -18.16
N ARG A 146 9.63 -4.31 -17.28
CA ARG A 146 9.56 -4.70 -15.86
C ARG A 146 8.49 -3.91 -15.10
N ILE A 147 8.32 -2.62 -15.41
CA ILE A 147 7.23 -1.82 -14.88
C ILE A 147 5.88 -2.35 -15.33
N GLY A 148 5.72 -2.71 -16.61
CA GLY A 148 4.48 -3.32 -17.13
C GLY A 148 4.13 -4.61 -16.38
N VAL A 149 5.10 -5.52 -16.20
CA VAL A 149 4.93 -6.75 -15.41
C VAL A 149 4.57 -6.43 -13.95
N SER A 150 5.22 -5.45 -13.34
CA SER A 150 4.92 -5.03 -11.97
C SER A 150 3.48 -4.54 -11.82
N TYR A 151 2.95 -3.80 -12.78
CA TYR A 151 1.54 -3.37 -12.77
C TYR A 151 0.57 -4.53 -13.01
N SER A 152 0.92 -5.50 -13.84
CA SER A 152 0.11 -6.71 -14.02
C SER A 152 0.01 -7.52 -12.72
N ILE A 153 1.12 -7.74 -12.04
CA ILE A 153 1.16 -8.43 -10.73
C ILE A 153 0.36 -7.61 -9.69
N TYR A 154 0.51 -6.30 -9.68
CA TYR A 154 -0.27 -5.39 -8.82
C TYR A 154 -1.78 -5.59 -9.03
N GLY A 155 -2.23 -5.61 -10.28
CA GLY A 155 -3.65 -5.80 -10.63
C GLY A 155 -4.19 -7.17 -10.21
N VAL A 156 -3.44 -8.25 -10.51
CA VAL A 156 -3.81 -9.62 -10.10
C VAL A 156 -3.88 -9.74 -8.58
N THR A 157 -2.90 -9.18 -7.86
CA THR A 157 -2.91 -9.18 -6.39
C THR A 157 -4.12 -8.44 -5.84
N GLY A 158 -4.44 -7.27 -6.39
CA GLY A 158 -5.62 -6.50 -6.00
C GLY A 158 -6.92 -7.27 -6.21
N LEU A 159 -7.04 -7.99 -7.33
CA LEU A 159 -8.19 -8.86 -7.60
C LEU A 159 -8.29 -9.99 -6.55
N VAL A 160 -7.20 -10.71 -6.29
CA VAL A 160 -7.19 -11.82 -5.32
C VAL A 160 -7.56 -11.32 -3.92
N VAL A 161 -6.93 -10.23 -3.47
CA VAL A 161 -7.24 -9.62 -2.16
C VAL A 161 -8.68 -9.12 -2.11
N GLY A 162 -9.18 -8.53 -3.20
CA GLY A 162 -10.57 -8.09 -3.32
C GLY A 162 -11.58 -9.25 -3.18
N VAL A 163 -11.30 -10.39 -3.84
CA VAL A 163 -12.13 -11.61 -3.72
C VAL A 163 -12.10 -12.16 -2.29
N ILE A 164 -10.93 -12.19 -1.64
CA ILE A 164 -10.83 -12.64 -0.24
C ILE A 164 -11.62 -11.70 0.69
N ASN A 165 -11.50 -10.39 0.52
CA ASN A 165 -12.25 -9.41 1.29
C ASN A 165 -13.77 -9.58 1.09
N ALA A 166 -14.23 -9.81 -0.14
CA ALA A 166 -15.63 -10.09 -0.44
C ALA A 166 -16.12 -11.38 0.24
N ALA A 167 -15.29 -12.44 0.25
CA ALA A 167 -15.60 -13.69 0.92
C ALA A 167 -15.71 -13.52 2.45
N ILE A 168 -14.85 -12.70 3.07
CA ILE A 168 -14.93 -12.37 4.50
C ILE A 168 -16.26 -11.68 4.80
N ILE A 169 -16.64 -10.68 4.00
CA ILE A 169 -17.90 -9.95 4.19
C ILE A 169 -19.11 -10.86 4.01
N ALA A 170 -19.09 -11.75 3.02
CA ALA A 170 -20.18 -12.69 2.77
C ALA A 170 -20.32 -13.76 3.86
N ALA A 171 -19.22 -14.14 4.51
CA ALA A 171 -19.21 -15.18 5.54
C ALA A 171 -19.66 -14.68 6.93
N ILE A 172 -19.56 -13.38 7.19
CA ILE A 172 -19.85 -12.79 8.50
C ILE A 172 -21.18 -12.00 8.43
N PRO A 173 -22.25 -12.41 9.14
CA PRO A 173 -23.56 -11.75 9.07
C PRO A 173 -23.56 -10.32 9.61
N ASP A 174 -22.75 -10.03 10.64
CA ASP A 174 -22.61 -8.70 11.21
C ASP A 174 -21.70 -7.83 10.33
N THR A 175 -22.28 -6.82 9.69
CA THR A 175 -21.57 -5.95 8.74
C THR A 175 -20.42 -5.18 9.38
N VAL A 176 -20.58 -4.74 10.65
CA VAL A 176 -19.54 -3.99 11.36
C VAL A 176 -18.35 -4.90 11.65
N PHE A 177 -18.63 -6.07 12.20
CA PHE A 177 -17.59 -7.07 12.49
C PHE A 177 -16.94 -7.62 11.22
N ALA A 178 -17.70 -7.79 10.13
CA ALA A 178 -17.19 -8.20 8.83
C ALA A 178 -16.17 -7.17 8.29
N MET A 179 -16.53 -5.89 8.30
CA MET A 179 -15.65 -4.82 7.83
C MET A 179 -14.41 -4.65 8.70
N GLN A 180 -14.58 -4.76 10.03
CA GLN A 180 -13.46 -4.76 10.96
C GLN A 180 -12.48 -5.92 10.66
N SER A 181 -13.02 -7.11 10.40
CA SER A 181 -12.22 -8.30 10.04
C SER A 181 -11.44 -8.11 8.73
N VAL A 182 -12.05 -7.48 7.72
CA VAL A 182 -11.37 -7.11 6.47
C VAL A 182 -10.20 -6.16 6.74
N ILE A 183 -10.41 -5.12 7.54
CA ILE A 183 -9.34 -4.14 7.82
C ILE A 183 -8.23 -4.78 8.63
N ILE A 184 -8.55 -5.65 9.61
CA ILE A 184 -7.54 -6.43 10.37
C ILE A 184 -6.75 -7.35 9.43
N PHE A 185 -7.43 -8.09 8.55
CA PHE A 185 -6.78 -8.95 7.57
C PHE A 185 -5.78 -8.18 6.69
N LEU A 186 -6.16 -7.01 6.20
CA LEU A 186 -5.26 -6.13 5.43
C LEU A 186 -4.08 -5.65 6.28
N GLY A 187 -4.32 -5.27 7.53
CA GLY A 187 -3.27 -4.87 8.48
C GLY A 187 -2.24 -6.00 8.70
N VAL A 188 -2.71 -7.24 8.86
CA VAL A 188 -1.84 -8.44 9.00
C VAL A 188 -1.04 -8.68 7.72
N LEU A 189 -1.67 -8.61 6.54
CA LEU A 189 -0.95 -8.77 5.26
C LEU A 189 0.14 -7.71 5.08
N ILE A 190 -0.16 -6.44 5.41
CA ILE A 190 0.81 -5.35 5.34
C ILE A 190 1.97 -5.60 6.32
N ALA A 191 1.68 -6.03 7.54
CA ALA A 191 2.69 -6.31 8.56
C ALA A 191 3.61 -7.50 8.19
N ILE A 192 3.10 -8.53 7.52
CA ILE A 192 3.89 -9.69 7.06
C ILE A 192 4.86 -9.28 5.94
N LEU A 193 4.48 -8.30 5.12
CA LEU A 193 5.29 -7.83 3.99
C LEU A 193 6.34 -6.78 4.38
N GLY A 194 6.26 -6.19 5.58
CA GLY A 194 7.21 -5.22 6.13
C GLY A 194 8.35 -5.88 6.85
#